data_9eeafcf5bd2d0d0668c3eb9d508118ac
#
_entry.id   9eeafcf5bd2d0d0668c3eb9d508118ac
#
_cell.length_a   1.000
_cell.length_b   1.000
_cell.length_c   1.000
_cell.angle_alpha   90.00
_cell.angle_beta   90.00
_cell.angle_gamma   90.00
#
_symmetry.space_group_name_H-M   'P 1'
#
loop_
_entity.id
_entity.type
_entity.pdbx_description
1 polymer ?
#
loop_
_entity_poly.entity_id
_entity_poly.type
_entity_poly.pdbx_seq_one_letter_code
_entity_poly.pdbx_strand_id
1 'polypeptide(L)'
;MPSKASGLTKPERLYLRDDIRCLFEKSSGSFIAYPLRVVYRIASKSEGKESALSVLISVAKKGFKHAVDRNRVKRLIREAYRVQKSPLYNEVEAKGLTIHFALLMLDKELPSFSQVTAAMQKTLRRLEREVARYEQ
;
A
#
# COMPACT_ATOMS: atom_id res chain seq x y z
N MET A 1 3.64 0.38 -21.43
CA MET A 1 3.52 1.82 -21.15
C MET A 1 4.52 2.23 -20.12
N PRO A 2 5.65 2.67 -20.57
CA PRO A 2 6.74 2.95 -19.66
C PRO A 2 6.47 4.08 -18.68
N SER A 3 5.73 5.08 -19.10
CA SER A 3 5.46 6.23 -18.24
C SER A 3 4.68 5.87 -16.99
N LYS A 4 3.95 4.77 -17.02
CA LYS A 4 3.17 4.35 -15.86
C LYS A 4 4.00 3.76 -14.76
N ALA A 5 5.22 3.38 -15.06
CA ALA A 5 6.11 2.84 -14.05
C ALA A 5 6.74 3.92 -13.18
N SER A 6 6.70 5.17 -13.61
CA SER A 6 7.42 6.24 -12.93
C SER A 6 6.70 6.81 -11.71
N GLY A 7 5.47 6.41 -11.42
CA GLY A 7 4.75 6.89 -10.25
C GLY A 7 3.44 6.20 -10.08
N LEU A 8 2.69 6.63 -9.06
CA LEU A 8 1.36 6.09 -8.81
C LEU A 8 0.35 6.83 -9.68
N THR A 9 -0.47 6.08 -10.39
CA THR A 9 -1.59 6.68 -11.12
C THR A 9 -2.69 7.05 -10.12
N LYS A 10 -3.60 7.90 -10.55
CA LYS A 10 -4.71 8.30 -9.69
C LYS A 10 -5.51 7.12 -9.16
N PRO A 11 -5.87 6.11 -9.97
CA PRO A 11 -6.58 4.94 -9.44
C PRO A 11 -5.81 4.14 -8.41
N GLU A 12 -4.48 4.20 -8.44
CA GLU A 12 -3.67 3.49 -7.47
C GLU A 12 -3.61 4.19 -6.11
N ARG A 13 -3.96 5.47 -6.07
CA ARG A 13 -3.97 6.22 -4.81
C ARG A 13 -5.33 6.08 -4.15
N LEU A 14 -5.31 5.65 -2.91
CA LEU A 14 -6.53 5.54 -2.14
C LEU A 14 -6.79 6.90 -1.50
N TYR A 15 -7.75 7.64 -2.02
CA TYR A 15 -8.01 9.00 -1.57
C TYR A 15 -9.48 9.30 -1.30
N LEU A 16 -10.39 8.46 -1.76
CA LEU A 16 -11.81 8.69 -1.51
C LEU A 16 -12.14 8.35 -0.07
N ARG A 17 -12.85 9.25 0.58
CA ARG A 17 -13.17 9.13 2.01
C ARG A 17 -13.90 7.83 2.33
N ASP A 18 -14.87 7.46 1.51
CA ASP A 18 -15.65 6.25 1.73
C ASP A 18 -14.81 4.99 1.57
N ASP A 19 -13.88 4.98 0.61
CA ASP A 19 -13.00 3.84 0.41
C ASP A 19 -12.04 3.69 1.58
N ILE A 20 -11.53 4.81 2.10
CA ILE A 20 -10.64 4.79 3.26
C ILE A 20 -11.38 4.31 4.49
N ARG A 21 -12.60 4.81 4.69
CA ARG A 21 -13.42 4.36 5.81
C ARG A 21 -13.70 2.87 5.73
N CYS A 22 -14.07 2.40 4.56
CA CYS A 22 -14.36 1.00 4.33
C CYS A 22 -13.12 0.13 4.60
N LEU A 23 -11.95 0.61 4.20
CA LEU A 23 -10.70 -0.10 4.47
C LEU A 23 -10.51 -0.35 5.97
N PHE A 24 -10.71 0.69 6.80
CA PHE A 24 -10.46 0.55 8.23
C PHE A 24 -11.59 -0.15 8.97
N GLU A 25 -12.83 0.06 8.56
CA GLU A 25 -13.98 -0.56 9.23
C GLU A 25 -14.19 -2.02 8.83
N LYS A 26 -13.86 -2.35 7.58
CA LYS A 26 -14.09 -3.70 7.03
C LYS A 26 -12.82 -4.34 6.52
N SER A 27 -11.72 -4.12 7.23
CA SER A 27 -10.44 -4.68 6.81
C SER A 27 -10.48 -6.20 6.81
N SER A 28 -9.72 -6.79 5.90
CA SER A 28 -9.51 -8.23 5.87
C SER A 28 -8.50 -8.66 6.92
N GLY A 29 -7.60 -7.74 7.30
CA GLY A 29 -6.61 -7.99 8.30
C GLY A 29 -5.60 -6.87 8.41
N SER A 30 -4.68 -7.02 9.35
CA SER A 30 -3.58 -6.10 9.52
C SER A 30 -2.36 -6.83 10.05
N PHE A 31 -1.20 -6.26 9.80
CA PHE A 31 0.05 -6.83 10.30
C PHE A 31 1.11 -5.73 10.36
N ILE A 32 2.22 -6.05 10.99
CA ILE A 32 3.34 -5.12 11.10
C ILE A 32 4.53 -5.65 10.33
N ALA A 33 5.05 -4.83 9.42
CA ALA A 33 6.33 -5.04 8.76
C ALA A 33 7.15 -3.80 9.10
N TYR A 34 7.75 -3.81 10.28
CA TYR A 34 8.39 -2.63 10.86
C TYR A 34 9.35 -1.96 9.88
N PRO A 35 9.32 -0.64 9.71
CA PRO A 35 8.58 0.34 10.53
C PRO A 35 7.17 0.65 10.02
N LEU A 36 6.57 -0.24 9.24
CA LEU A 36 5.25 -0.02 8.68
C LEU A 36 4.20 -0.90 9.34
N ARG A 37 3.04 -0.32 9.59
CA ARG A 37 1.84 -1.09 9.90
C ARG A 37 0.99 -1.13 8.66
N VAL A 38 0.47 -2.31 8.34
CA VAL A 38 -0.31 -2.51 7.11
C VAL A 38 -1.71 -2.93 7.50
N VAL A 39 -2.70 -2.21 6.96
CA VAL A 39 -4.11 -2.58 7.07
C VAL A 39 -4.59 -2.82 5.65
N TYR A 40 -5.26 -3.93 5.39
CA TYR A 40 -5.64 -4.26 4.01
C TYR A 40 -7.05 -4.82 3.93
N ARG A 41 -7.65 -4.66 2.76
CA ARG A 41 -8.94 -5.23 2.43
C ARG A 41 -8.87 -5.81 1.03
N ILE A 42 -9.22 -7.09 0.92
CA ILE A 42 -9.28 -7.79 -0.36
C ILE A 42 -10.75 -7.97 -0.73
N ALA A 43 -11.09 -7.66 -1.96
CA ALA A 43 -12.47 -7.80 -2.44
C ALA A 43 -12.46 -8.18 -3.91
N SER A 44 -13.62 -8.64 -4.39
CA SER A 44 -13.78 -8.86 -5.83
C SER A 44 -13.76 -7.52 -6.54
N LYS A 45 -13.10 -7.48 -7.68
CA LYS A 45 -12.97 -6.25 -8.45
C LYS A 45 -14.32 -5.85 -9.05
N SER A 46 -14.69 -4.61 -8.84
CA SER A 46 -15.88 -4.04 -9.47
C SER A 46 -15.59 -3.77 -10.94
N GLU A 47 -16.60 -3.86 -11.77
CA GLU A 47 -16.42 -3.69 -13.21
C GLU A 47 -15.80 -2.36 -13.59
N GLY A 48 -14.71 -2.44 -14.28
CA GLY A 48 -14.23 -1.40 -15.18
C GLY A 48 -13.53 -0.19 -14.63
N LYS A 49 -13.53 0.09 -13.35
CA LYS A 49 -13.03 1.39 -12.87
C LYS A 49 -11.95 1.37 -11.84
N GLU A 50 -11.74 0.25 -11.19
CA GLU A 50 -10.80 0.18 -10.09
C GLU A 50 -9.46 -0.38 -10.55
N SER A 51 -8.39 0.18 -10.00
CA SER A 51 -7.09 -0.44 -10.12
C SER A 51 -7.07 -1.70 -9.26
N ALA A 52 -6.29 -2.69 -9.66
CA ALA A 52 -6.11 -3.90 -8.87
C ALA A 52 -5.54 -3.56 -7.49
N LEU A 53 -4.70 -2.56 -7.41
CA LEU A 53 -4.09 -2.12 -6.15
C LEU A 53 -4.38 -0.65 -5.92
N SER A 54 -4.76 -0.32 -4.69
CA SER A 54 -4.90 1.08 -4.26
C SER A 54 -4.25 1.23 -2.89
N VAL A 55 -3.41 2.23 -2.73
CA VAL A 55 -2.60 2.38 -1.54
C VAL A 55 -2.76 3.76 -0.91
N LEU A 56 -2.86 3.76 0.42
CA LEU A 56 -2.82 4.97 1.24
C LEU A 56 -1.51 4.95 2.03
N ILE A 57 -0.76 6.03 1.95
CA ILE A 57 0.47 6.17 2.72
C ILE A 57 0.27 7.26 3.75
N SER A 58 0.46 6.93 5.01
CA SER A 58 0.21 7.86 6.11
C SER A 58 1.43 7.99 7.02
N VAL A 59 1.83 9.24 7.28
CA VAL A 59 2.90 9.57 8.19
C VAL A 59 2.36 10.63 9.14
N ALA A 60 2.25 10.30 10.43
CA ALA A 60 1.59 11.17 11.39
C ALA A 60 2.45 12.38 11.77
N LYS A 61 1.78 13.51 11.99
CA LYS A 61 2.44 14.72 12.48
C LYS A 61 3.12 14.51 13.83
N LYS A 62 2.56 13.63 14.64
CA LYS A 62 3.08 13.35 15.98
C LYS A 62 4.51 12.83 15.92
N GLY A 63 4.84 12.01 14.94
CA GLY A 63 6.20 11.50 14.79
C GLY A 63 7.11 12.41 13.98
N PHE A 64 6.56 13.16 13.05
CA PHE A 64 7.32 14.03 12.15
C PHE A 64 6.65 15.39 12.08
N LYS A 65 7.13 16.32 12.88
CA LYS A 65 6.52 17.65 13.00
C LYS A 65 6.60 18.46 11.71
N HIS A 66 7.69 18.31 10.96
CA HIS A 66 7.91 19.11 9.76
C HIS A 66 7.36 18.40 8.54
N ALA A 67 6.61 19.16 7.73
CA ALA A 67 6.02 18.62 6.50
C ALA A 67 7.08 18.07 5.55
N VAL A 68 8.26 18.71 5.53
CA VAL A 68 9.38 18.26 4.68
C VAL A 68 9.76 16.82 5.02
N ASP A 69 9.86 16.52 6.30
CA ASP A 69 10.23 15.18 6.76
C ASP A 69 9.14 14.17 6.45
N ARG A 70 7.89 14.54 6.68
CA ARG A 70 6.76 13.65 6.35
C ARG A 70 6.73 13.34 4.86
N ASN A 71 6.93 14.34 4.03
CA ASN A 71 6.93 14.14 2.59
C ASN A 71 8.09 13.27 2.13
N ARG A 72 9.23 13.41 2.79
CA ARG A 72 10.40 12.58 2.51
C ARG A 72 10.12 11.10 2.79
N VAL A 73 9.52 10.82 3.95
CA VAL A 73 9.15 9.44 4.31
C VAL A 73 8.15 8.89 3.32
N LYS A 74 7.12 9.66 2.99
CA LYS A 74 6.12 9.23 2.01
C LYS A 74 6.75 8.90 0.67
N ARG A 75 7.73 9.70 0.25
CA ARG A 75 8.43 9.49 -1.01
C ARG A 75 9.22 8.19 -0.99
N LEU A 76 9.91 7.90 0.11
CA LEU A 76 10.65 6.65 0.26
C LEU A 76 9.72 5.44 0.18
N ILE A 77 8.60 5.52 0.87
CA ILE A 77 7.61 4.43 0.87
C ILE A 77 7.04 4.24 -0.53
N ARG A 78 6.67 5.34 -1.17
CA ARG A 78 6.09 5.29 -2.52
C ARG A 78 7.07 4.70 -3.52
N GLU A 79 8.33 5.08 -3.43
CA GLU A 79 9.34 4.57 -4.34
C GLU A 79 9.59 3.08 -4.12
N ALA A 80 9.67 2.63 -2.87
CA ALA A 80 9.85 1.22 -2.57
C ALA A 80 8.67 0.39 -3.10
N TYR A 81 7.45 0.91 -2.98
CA TYR A 81 6.27 0.27 -3.50
C TYR A 81 6.31 0.19 -5.03
N ARG A 82 6.62 1.32 -5.67
CA ARG A 82 6.63 1.41 -7.12
C ARG A 82 7.53 0.35 -7.77
N VAL A 83 8.71 0.14 -7.20
CA VAL A 83 9.66 -0.79 -7.80
C VAL A 83 9.39 -2.24 -7.49
N GLN A 84 8.54 -2.54 -6.52
CA GLN A 84 8.28 -3.92 -6.08
C GLN A 84 6.86 -4.41 -6.30
N LYS A 85 5.96 -3.56 -6.77
CA LYS A 85 4.53 -3.90 -6.80
C LYS A 85 4.12 -4.92 -7.86
N SER A 86 4.91 -5.10 -8.91
CA SER A 86 4.49 -5.89 -10.06
C SER A 86 4.04 -7.32 -9.77
N PRO A 87 4.77 -8.11 -8.95
CA PRO A 87 4.30 -9.47 -8.68
C PRO A 87 2.93 -9.50 -8.02
N LEU A 88 2.71 -8.62 -7.04
CA LEU A 88 1.42 -8.55 -6.37
C LEU A 88 0.33 -8.07 -7.34
N TYR A 89 0.64 -7.05 -8.13
CA TYR A 89 -0.31 -6.53 -9.10
C TYR A 89 -0.77 -7.63 -10.06
N ASN A 90 0.18 -8.38 -10.61
CA ASN A 90 -0.14 -9.43 -11.57
C ASN A 90 -1.00 -10.53 -10.96
N GLU A 91 -0.70 -10.91 -9.72
CA GLU A 91 -1.47 -11.94 -9.02
C GLU A 91 -2.91 -11.49 -8.76
N VAL A 92 -3.07 -10.26 -8.29
CA VAL A 92 -4.38 -9.70 -7.97
C VAL A 92 -5.21 -9.52 -9.25
N GLU A 93 -4.59 -9.01 -10.30
CA GLU A 93 -5.26 -8.81 -11.58
C GLU A 93 -5.71 -10.15 -12.17
N ALA A 94 -4.86 -11.16 -12.11
CA ALA A 94 -5.17 -12.48 -12.66
C ALA A 94 -6.37 -13.12 -11.96
N LYS A 95 -6.56 -12.83 -10.67
CA LYS A 95 -7.67 -13.40 -9.89
C LYS A 95 -8.94 -12.54 -9.93
N GLY A 96 -8.90 -11.42 -10.60
CA GLY A 96 -10.06 -10.52 -10.65
C GLY A 96 -10.38 -9.90 -9.29
N LEU A 97 -9.36 -9.66 -8.49
CA LEU A 97 -9.52 -9.07 -7.17
C LEU A 97 -9.04 -7.63 -7.15
N THR A 98 -9.35 -6.95 -6.06
CA THR A 98 -8.79 -5.64 -5.79
C THR A 98 -8.32 -5.62 -4.34
N ILE A 99 -7.21 -4.94 -4.08
CA ILE A 99 -6.71 -4.74 -2.73
C ILE A 99 -6.60 -3.26 -2.46
N HIS A 100 -7.24 -2.82 -1.38
CA HIS A 100 -7.02 -1.50 -0.81
C HIS A 100 -6.17 -1.72 0.44
N PHE A 101 -5.08 -0.98 0.57
CA PHE A 101 -4.27 -1.14 1.77
C PHE A 101 -3.63 0.18 2.17
N ALA A 102 -3.39 0.30 3.48
CA ALA A 102 -2.78 1.47 4.08
C ALA A 102 -1.41 1.09 4.63
N LEU A 103 -0.44 1.94 4.39
CA LEU A 103 0.91 1.82 4.91
C LEU A 103 1.10 2.95 5.91
N LEU A 104 1.15 2.60 7.19
CA LEU A 104 1.22 3.57 8.28
C LEU A 104 2.61 3.52 8.90
N MET A 105 3.28 4.67 8.91
CA MET A 105 4.62 4.76 9.49
C MET A 105 4.53 4.75 11.01
N LEU A 106 5.22 3.80 11.65
CA LEU A 106 5.18 3.65 13.11
C LEU A 106 6.31 4.38 13.82
N ASP A 107 7.45 4.55 13.13
CA ASP A 107 8.63 5.13 13.74
C ASP A 107 8.58 6.65 13.71
N LYS A 108 9.36 7.26 14.59
CA LYS A 108 9.50 8.72 14.69
C LYS A 108 10.79 9.21 14.05
N GLU A 109 11.66 8.31 13.65
CA GLU A 109 12.92 8.65 13.03
C GLU A 109 12.85 8.38 11.52
N LEU A 110 13.60 9.17 10.77
CA LEU A 110 13.65 8.98 9.33
C LEU A 110 14.28 7.63 9.02
N PRO A 111 13.56 6.76 8.30
CA PRO A 111 14.13 5.46 7.94
C PRO A 111 15.08 5.60 6.77
N SER A 112 15.98 4.64 6.63
CA SER A 112 16.79 4.55 5.41
C SER A 112 15.95 3.91 4.31
N PHE A 113 16.34 4.15 3.07
CA PHE A 113 15.67 3.51 1.94
C PHE A 113 15.78 1.98 2.04
N SER A 114 16.90 1.48 2.54
CA SER A 114 17.13 0.05 2.77
C SER A 114 16.09 -0.53 3.71
N GLN A 115 15.83 0.15 4.82
CA GLN A 115 14.83 -0.29 5.80
C GLN A 115 13.44 -0.32 5.18
N VAL A 116 13.09 0.73 4.45
CA VAL A 116 11.77 0.82 3.81
C VAL A 116 11.63 -0.25 2.73
N THR A 117 12.68 -0.48 1.95
CA THR A 117 12.68 -1.51 0.91
C THR A 117 12.46 -2.90 1.50
N ALA A 118 13.15 -3.21 2.59
CA ALA A 118 12.99 -4.51 3.25
C ALA A 118 11.58 -4.68 3.83
N ALA A 119 11.04 -3.63 4.46
CA ALA A 119 9.70 -3.65 5.00
C ALA A 119 8.66 -3.82 3.88
N MET A 120 8.87 -3.14 2.77
CA MET A 120 7.98 -3.25 1.62
C MET A 120 7.98 -4.65 1.04
N GLN A 121 9.15 -5.26 0.94
CA GLN A 121 9.26 -6.63 0.44
C GLN A 121 8.44 -7.59 1.29
N LYS A 122 8.56 -7.48 2.61
CA LYS A 122 7.78 -8.31 3.53
C LYS A 122 6.29 -8.05 3.38
N THR A 123 5.92 -6.78 3.27
CA THR A 123 4.53 -6.37 3.10
C THR A 123 3.91 -7.00 1.87
N LEU A 124 4.57 -6.83 0.73
CA LEU A 124 4.01 -7.30 -0.54
C LEU A 124 3.97 -8.83 -0.61
N ARG A 125 4.97 -9.50 -0.06
CA ARG A 125 4.96 -10.96 0.02
C ARG A 125 3.83 -11.47 0.90
N ARG A 126 3.57 -10.79 2.01
CA ARG A 126 2.47 -11.16 2.90
C ARG A 126 1.14 -10.98 2.18
N LEU A 127 0.97 -9.88 1.46
CA LEU A 127 -0.25 -9.63 0.70
C LEU A 127 -0.43 -10.67 -0.41
N GLU A 128 0.64 -11.09 -1.08
CA GLU A 128 0.56 -12.15 -2.07
C GLU A 128 0.03 -13.45 -1.45
N ARG A 129 0.49 -13.79 -0.26
CA ARG A 129 0.02 -15.00 0.43
C ARG A 129 -1.45 -14.88 0.81
N GLU A 130 -1.88 -13.71 1.25
CA GLU A 130 -3.29 -13.51 1.60
C GLU A 130 -4.18 -13.58 0.38
N VAL A 131 -3.70 -13.07 -0.75
CA VAL A 131 -4.42 -13.20 -2.02
C VAL A 131 -4.54 -14.67 -2.43
N ALA A 132 -3.47 -15.45 -2.26
CA ALA A 132 -3.48 -16.86 -2.60
C ALA A 132 -4.49 -17.63 -1.76
N ARG A 133 -4.74 -17.20 -0.53
CA ARG A 133 -5.70 -17.84 0.37
C ARG A 133 -7.13 -17.33 0.19
N TYR A 134 -7.30 -16.23 -0.50
CA TYR A 134 -8.60 -15.59 -0.59
C TYR A 134 -9.56 -16.44 -1.42
N GLU A 135 -10.72 -16.70 -0.87
CA GLU A 135 -11.77 -17.43 -1.56
C GLU A 135 -12.91 -16.48 -1.89
N GLN A 136 -13.33 -16.52 -3.16
CA GLN A 136 -14.41 -15.67 -3.62
C GLN A 136 -15.78 -16.28 -3.32
#